data_b03a944bd9a63bdd1870179dd41b6b1c
#
_entry.id   b03a944bd9a63bdd1870179dd41b6b1c
#
_cell.length_a   1.000
_cell.length_b   1.000
_cell.length_c   1.000
_cell.angle_alpha   90.00
_cell.angle_beta   90.00
_cell.angle_gamma   90.00
#
_symmetry.space_group_name_H-M   'P 1'
#
loop_
_entity.id
_entity.type
_entity.pdbx_description
1 polymer ?
#
loop_
_entity_poly.entity_id
_entity_poly.type
_entity_poly.pdbx_seq_one_letter_code
_entity_poly.pdbx_strand_id
1 'polypeptide(L)'
;MDDKLTITLWINDQQYRMLIPREDEYLYREAAKQIQERINKFRRLDPGASAERIFSMAAFEISYENISMKDRNDTKPYIDKIQIGRAHV
;
A
#
# COMPACT_ATOMS: atom_id res chain seq x y z
N MET A 1 -9.15 10.83 27.91
CA MET A 1 -9.88 9.97 26.96
C MET A 1 -8.92 9.21 26.07
N ASP A 2 -9.12 7.96 25.94
CA ASP A 2 -8.19 7.14 25.19
C ASP A 2 -8.60 7.04 23.72
N ASP A 3 -7.86 7.71 22.87
CA ASP A 3 -8.12 7.67 21.43
C ASP A 3 -7.30 6.60 20.72
N LYS A 4 -6.56 5.83 21.48
CA LYS A 4 -5.70 4.81 20.91
C LYS A 4 -6.25 3.42 21.14
N LEU A 5 -5.85 2.53 20.29
CA LEU A 5 -6.29 1.14 20.34
C LEU A 5 -5.11 0.25 20.00
N THR A 6 -4.91 -0.79 20.79
CA THR A 6 -3.88 -1.77 20.47
C THR A 6 -4.51 -2.86 19.63
N ILE A 7 -3.94 -3.10 18.46
CA ILE A 7 -4.44 -4.16 17.59
C ILE A 7 -3.32 -5.09 17.23
N THR A 8 -3.72 -6.28 16.79
CA THR A 8 -2.78 -7.27 16.29
C THR A 8 -3.10 -7.54 14.84
N LEU A 9 -2.09 -7.41 14.00
CA LEU A 9 -2.23 -7.68 12.58
C LEU A 9 -1.40 -8.90 12.21
N TRP A 10 -1.89 -9.68 11.28
CA TRP A 10 -1.15 -10.81 10.75
C TRP A 10 -0.83 -10.53 9.30
N ILE A 11 0.44 -10.56 8.97
CA ILE A 11 0.92 -10.37 7.62
C ILE A 11 1.91 -11.47 7.33
N ASN A 12 1.59 -12.32 6.38
CA ASN A 12 2.47 -13.41 5.98
C ASN A 12 2.90 -14.25 7.18
N ASP A 13 1.92 -14.61 8.02
CA ASP A 13 2.14 -15.43 9.20
C ASP A 13 2.99 -14.77 10.28
N GLN A 14 3.25 -13.48 10.12
CA GLN A 14 3.94 -12.71 11.13
C GLN A 14 2.93 -11.88 11.89
N GLN A 15 3.10 -11.82 13.17
CA GLN A 15 2.18 -11.11 14.05
C GLN A 15 2.76 -9.77 14.44
N TYR A 16 1.98 -8.73 14.28
CA TYR A 16 2.40 -7.38 14.62
C TYR A 16 1.40 -6.74 15.55
N ARG A 17 1.88 -6.31 16.71
CA ARG A 17 1.06 -5.55 17.64
C ARG A 17 1.42 -4.10 17.51
N MET A 18 0.40 -3.25 17.43
CA MET A 18 0.66 -1.83 17.31
C MET A 18 -0.42 -1.01 17.95
N LEU A 19 -0.03 0.13 18.42
CA LEU A 19 -0.93 1.10 19.03
C LEU A 19 -1.28 2.13 17.97
N ILE A 20 -2.54 2.21 17.64
CA ILE A 20 -3.00 3.06 16.54
C ILE A 20 -4.11 3.97 17.00
N PRO A 21 -4.38 5.04 16.25
CA PRO A 21 -5.59 5.82 16.51
C PRO A 21 -6.80 4.92 16.31
N ARG A 22 -7.71 4.96 17.26
CA ARG A 22 -8.86 4.08 17.22
C ARG A 22 -9.68 4.27 15.94
N GLU A 23 -9.78 5.48 15.49
CA GLU A 23 -10.57 5.78 14.30
C GLU A 23 -9.96 5.23 13.02
N ASP A 24 -8.67 4.85 13.06
CA ASP A 24 -7.98 4.34 11.89
C ASP A 24 -7.93 2.83 11.81
N GLU A 25 -8.60 2.15 12.73
CA GLU A 25 -8.50 0.68 12.78
C GLU A 25 -8.82 0.04 11.43
N TYR A 26 -9.87 0.50 10.79
CA TYR A 26 -10.26 -0.07 9.50
C TYR A 26 -9.15 0.07 8.47
N LEU A 27 -8.51 1.23 8.44
CA LEU A 27 -7.45 1.48 7.46
C LEU A 27 -6.24 0.57 7.69
N TYR A 28 -5.89 0.36 8.95
CA TYR A 28 -4.76 -0.51 9.25
C TYR A 28 -5.06 -1.94 8.84
N ARG A 29 -6.27 -2.41 9.10
CA ARG A 29 -6.62 -3.77 8.75
C ARG A 29 -6.72 -3.96 7.24
N GLU A 30 -7.21 -2.95 6.54
CA GLU A 30 -7.26 -3.01 5.08
C GLU A 30 -5.86 -3.02 4.48
N ALA A 31 -4.94 -2.26 5.07
CA ALA A 31 -3.57 -2.25 4.57
C ALA A 31 -2.92 -3.62 4.71
N ALA A 32 -3.13 -4.27 5.86
CA ALA A 32 -2.58 -5.61 6.07
C ALA A 32 -3.18 -6.60 5.07
N LYS A 33 -4.47 -6.49 4.83
CA LYS A 33 -5.14 -7.35 3.88
C LYS A 33 -4.60 -7.15 2.48
N GLN A 34 -4.41 -5.91 2.10
CA GLN A 34 -3.93 -5.59 0.77
C GLN A 34 -2.55 -6.17 0.51
N ILE A 35 -1.64 -6.02 1.45
CA ILE A 35 -0.30 -6.54 1.23
C ILE A 35 -0.32 -8.06 1.21
N GLN A 36 -1.17 -8.68 2.02
CA GLN A 36 -1.26 -10.13 2.02
C GLN A 36 -1.76 -10.65 0.67
N GLU A 37 -2.72 -9.97 0.09
CA GLU A 37 -3.24 -10.36 -1.21
C GLU A 37 -2.19 -10.24 -2.30
N ARG A 38 -1.33 -9.22 -2.22
CA ARG A 38 -0.27 -9.06 -3.20
C ARG A 38 0.78 -10.14 -3.04
N ILE A 39 1.12 -10.47 -1.80
CA ILE A 39 2.06 -11.56 -1.54
C ILE A 39 1.52 -12.85 -2.12
N ASN A 40 0.25 -13.14 -1.87
CA ASN A 40 -0.35 -14.37 -2.38
C ASN A 40 -0.36 -14.39 -3.91
N LYS A 41 -0.62 -13.26 -4.51
CA LYS A 41 -0.63 -13.16 -5.97
C LYS A 41 0.73 -13.48 -6.55
N PHE A 42 1.78 -12.89 -6.01
CA PHE A 42 3.10 -13.11 -6.56
C PHE A 42 3.62 -14.51 -6.27
N ARG A 43 3.17 -15.12 -5.18
CA ARG A 43 3.50 -16.52 -4.95
C ARG A 43 2.90 -17.42 -6.01
N ARG A 44 1.71 -17.10 -6.46
CA ARG A 44 1.09 -17.87 -7.52
C ARG A 44 1.78 -17.67 -8.85
N LEU A 45 2.20 -16.44 -9.10
CA LEU A 45 2.83 -16.12 -10.39
C LEU A 45 4.26 -16.64 -10.49
N ASP A 46 4.95 -16.72 -9.37
CA ASP A 46 6.34 -17.15 -9.37
C ASP A 46 6.59 -18.08 -8.20
N PRO A 47 6.12 -19.32 -8.30
CA PRO A 47 6.20 -20.25 -7.16
C PRO A 47 7.61 -20.55 -6.69
N GLY A 48 8.59 -20.41 -7.58
CA GLY A 48 9.97 -20.70 -7.20
C GLY A 48 10.72 -19.52 -6.62
N ALA A 49 10.09 -18.37 -6.52
CA ALA A 49 10.78 -17.18 -6.04
C ALA A 49 11.00 -17.25 -4.53
N SER A 50 12.06 -16.61 -4.08
CA SER A 50 12.33 -16.51 -2.65
C SER A 50 11.29 -15.60 -2.00
N ALA A 51 11.15 -15.75 -0.69
CA ALA A 51 10.24 -14.89 0.06
C ALA A 51 10.63 -13.44 -0.10
N GLU A 52 11.92 -13.17 -0.09
CA GLU A 52 12.42 -11.81 -0.23
C GLU A 52 11.99 -11.19 -1.55
N ARG A 53 12.11 -11.98 -2.61
CA ARG A 53 11.71 -11.50 -3.93
C ARG A 53 10.21 -11.23 -3.99
N ILE A 54 9.43 -12.13 -3.42
CA ILE A 54 7.98 -11.99 -3.38
C ILE A 54 7.59 -10.70 -2.65
N PHE A 55 8.20 -10.49 -1.48
CA PHE A 55 7.90 -9.30 -0.68
C PHE A 55 8.28 -8.02 -1.42
N SER A 56 9.41 -8.05 -2.09
CA SER A 56 9.87 -6.89 -2.84
C SER A 56 8.89 -6.54 -3.96
N MET A 57 8.42 -7.56 -4.66
CA MET A 57 7.48 -7.34 -5.75
C MET A 57 6.15 -6.82 -5.24
N ALA A 58 5.67 -7.38 -4.13
CA ALA A 58 4.42 -6.93 -3.55
C ALA A 58 4.53 -5.47 -3.11
N ALA A 59 5.61 -5.16 -2.43
CA ALA A 59 5.82 -3.79 -1.96
C ALA A 59 5.93 -2.82 -3.12
N PHE A 60 6.64 -3.21 -4.15
CA PHE A 60 6.79 -2.36 -5.33
C PHE A 60 5.45 -2.07 -5.98
N GLU A 61 4.65 -3.10 -6.18
CA GLU A 61 3.38 -2.92 -6.86
C GLU A 61 2.45 -1.99 -6.08
N ILE A 62 2.38 -2.19 -4.77
CA ILE A 62 1.54 -1.36 -3.94
C ILE A 62 2.04 0.09 -3.96
N SER A 63 3.36 0.25 -3.88
CA SER A 63 3.94 1.58 -3.91
C SER A 63 3.68 2.26 -5.25
N TYR A 64 3.81 1.51 -6.32
CA TYR A 64 3.55 2.04 -7.64
C TYR A 64 2.10 2.52 -7.75
N GLU A 65 1.18 1.70 -7.31
CA GLU A 65 -0.23 2.06 -7.37
C GLU A 65 -0.52 3.30 -6.52
N ASN A 66 0.09 3.36 -5.35
CA ASN A 66 -0.11 4.48 -4.47
C ASN A 66 0.40 5.78 -5.09
N ILE A 67 1.58 5.74 -5.65
CA ILE A 67 2.18 6.91 -6.29
C ILE A 67 1.40 7.29 -7.53
N SER A 68 0.98 6.31 -8.30
CA SER A 68 0.23 6.55 -9.52
C SER A 68 -1.10 7.23 -9.22
N MET A 69 -1.76 6.76 -8.18
CA MET A 69 -3.04 7.33 -7.79
C MET A 69 -2.86 8.75 -7.26
N LYS A 70 -1.83 8.96 -6.46
CA LYS A 70 -1.55 10.29 -5.93
C LYS A 70 -1.19 11.25 -7.05
N ASP A 71 -0.38 10.81 -7.97
CA ASP A 71 0.01 11.64 -9.10
C ASP A 71 -1.20 12.04 -9.92
N ARG A 72 -2.09 11.10 -10.14
CA ARG A 72 -3.30 11.37 -10.90
C ARG A 72 -4.17 12.40 -10.22
N ASN A 73 -4.30 12.29 -8.91
CA ASN A 73 -5.11 13.23 -8.15
C ASN A 73 -4.48 14.61 -8.10
N ASP A 74 -3.16 14.64 -7.99
CA ASP A 74 -2.45 15.91 -7.90
C ASP A 74 -2.37 16.62 -9.24
N THR A 75 -2.19 15.85 -10.31
CA THR A 75 -1.97 16.49 -11.61
C THR A 75 -3.24 16.89 -12.31
N LYS A 76 -4.34 16.34 -11.92
CA LYS A 76 -5.59 16.67 -12.59
C LYS A 76 -5.89 18.15 -12.57
N PRO A 77 -5.94 18.79 -11.40
CA PRO A 77 -6.15 20.24 -11.39
C PRO A 77 -4.98 20.98 -12.00
N TYR A 78 -3.82 20.40 -11.88
CA TYR A 78 -2.61 20.99 -12.41
C TYR A 78 -2.66 21.07 -13.93
N ILE A 79 -3.09 20.00 -14.54
CA ILE A 79 -3.21 19.92 -15.99
C ILE A 79 -4.19 20.96 -16.49
N ASP A 80 -5.26 21.20 -15.77
CA ASP A 80 -6.24 22.19 -16.17
C ASP A 80 -5.65 23.58 -16.20
N LYS A 81 -4.67 23.85 -15.36
CA LYS A 81 -4.10 25.17 -15.26
C LYS A 81 -2.89 25.39 -16.12
N ILE A 82 -1.98 24.45 -16.10
CA ILE A 82 -0.71 24.63 -16.77
C ILE A 82 -0.33 23.40 -17.54
N GLN A 83 -1.24 22.98 -18.33
CA GLN A 83 -1.02 21.80 -19.13
C GLN A 83 0.24 21.90 -19.99
N ILE A 84 0.53 23.08 -20.43
CA ILE A 84 1.70 23.30 -21.27
C ILE A 84 2.97 22.95 -20.55
N GLY A 85 3.07 23.30 -19.29
CA GLY A 85 4.26 23.02 -18.52
C GLY A 85 4.54 21.54 -18.43
N ARG A 86 3.50 20.74 -18.49
CA ARG A 86 3.65 19.31 -18.43
C ARG A 86 4.11 18.71 -19.72
N ALA A 87 3.73 19.34 -20.80
CA ALA A 87 3.94 18.75 -22.11
C ALA A 87 5.41 18.55 -22.43
N HIS A 88 6.26 19.39 -21.94
CA HIS A 88 7.65 19.31 -22.30
C HIS A 88 8.45 18.43 -21.35
N VAL A 89 7.83 17.95 -20.34
CA VAL A 89 8.49 17.04 -19.43
C VAL A 89 8.56 15.65 -20.01
#